data_9e18369e1c113f21c80f3ca1ef2f4c57
#
_entry.id   9e18369e1c113f21c80f3ca1ef2f4c57
#
_cell.length_a   1.000
_cell.length_b   1.000
_cell.length_c   1.000
_cell.angle_alpha   90.00
_cell.angle_beta   90.00
_cell.angle_gamma   90.00
#
_symmetry.space_group_name_H-M   'P 1'
#
loop_
_entity.id
_entity.type
_entity.pdbx_description
1 polymer ?
#
loop_
_entity_poly.entity_id
_entity_poly.type
_entity_poly.pdbx_seq_one_letter_code
_entity_poly.pdbx_strand_id
1 'polypeptide(L)'
;MFNFNLKSNYSPSGDQPDAISNLVSGIKDKVRYQALEGVTGSGKTFTVANVIKQINQPTLVIAHNKTLAAQLYKEFKEYFPENLVEYFVSYYDYYQPEAYIPVTNTYIEKDLSINEEIEKLRLSATTSLLSGRKDVIVVASVSCLYGIGNPIDYKKNTINIDLNTKISRTSLLKKLSSSLYSRSTSDLSPGNLRVTGDVIDVSLSYRDCIIRINFFGDEIESIDEILYSENKKMQKVDSISIYPANMFSTQESALQKAITEIQLDLGKQVAFFKEVGKNLEAKRLNERTLFDIEMMQELGYCSGIENYSRYIDGREPGTRPFCLIDYFPDDFLTIIDESHVTLPQIRAMYGGDRSRKENLVEYGFRLPSAMDNRPLTFEEFEGLQNQVIFVSATPSDYELNKSEGIIVEQIIRPTGLLDPEIEIRSTENQIDDVLNEVQKIVEKKERVLITTLTKKMAEELVSFLNKVNVKSKYIHSDIDTIERVEILNELRIGAFDVLVGVNLLREGLDLPEVSLVIILDADKEGFLRSKRSLIQTIGRAARNINGKAIMLSLIHI
;
A
#
# COMPACT_ATOMS: atom_id res chain seq x y z
N MET A 1 11.61 -14.04 23.79
CA MET A 1 10.58 -13.94 22.73
C MET A 1 10.15 -12.48 22.67
N PHE A 2 10.13 -11.91 21.49
CA PHE A 2 9.60 -10.56 21.31
C PHE A 2 8.08 -10.65 21.30
N ASN A 3 7.41 -9.93 22.20
CA ASN A 3 5.96 -9.87 22.29
C ASN A 3 5.49 -8.46 21.92
N PHE A 4 4.27 -8.37 21.41
CA PHE A 4 3.65 -7.08 21.18
C PHE A 4 3.37 -6.36 22.51
N ASN A 5 3.91 -5.14 22.64
CA ASN A 5 3.74 -4.28 23.80
C ASN A 5 2.92 -3.05 23.43
N LEU A 6 1.61 -3.14 23.61
CA LEU A 6 0.68 -2.04 23.30
C LEU A 6 0.81 -0.95 24.38
N LYS A 7 1.11 0.27 23.94
CA LYS A 7 1.12 1.49 24.75
C LYS A 7 -0.05 2.39 24.34
N SER A 8 -0.89 2.72 25.27
CA SER A 8 -2.03 3.63 25.06
C SER A 8 -2.43 4.29 26.37
N ASN A 9 -2.88 5.53 26.28
CA ASN A 9 -3.52 6.25 27.37
C ASN A 9 -5.00 5.86 27.53
N TYR A 10 -5.52 5.04 26.61
CA TYR A 10 -6.91 4.60 26.60
C TYR A 10 -7.01 3.14 27.02
N SER A 11 -8.13 2.79 27.65
CA SER A 11 -8.56 1.40 27.88
C SER A 11 -9.76 1.07 27.00
N PRO A 12 -9.93 -0.20 26.59
CA PRO A 12 -11.11 -0.60 25.84
C PRO A 12 -12.41 -0.25 26.58
N SER A 13 -13.37 0.34 25.87
CA SER A 13 -14.65 0.79 26.42
C SER A 13 -15.80 0.58 25.42
N GLY A 14 -17.04 0.70 25.88
CA GLY A 14 -18.22 0.37 25.08
C GLY A 14 -18.22 -1.09 24.65
N ASP A 15 -18.41 -1.37 23.37
CA ASP A 15 -18.41 -2.72 22.80
C ASP A 15 -17.00 -3.30 22.57
N GLN A 16 -15.94 -2.50 22.74
CA GLN A 16 -14.58 -2.92 22.43
C GLN A 16 -14.12 -4.15 23.24
N PRO A 17 -14.37 -4.27 24.56
CA PRO A 17 -13.96 -5.44 25.33
C PRO A 17 -14.55 -6.75 24.79
N ASP A 18 -15.83 -6.76 24.47
CA ASP A 18 -16.52 -7.92 23.92
C ASP A 18 -16.06 -8.22 22.51
N ALA A 19 -15.90 -7.21 21.67
CA ALA A 19 -15.37 -7.36 20.32
C ALA A 19 -13.96 -7.97 20.33
N ILE A 20 -13.06 -7.49 21.18
CA ILE A 20 -11.71 -8.03 21.35
C ILE A 20 -11.77 -9.50 21.78
N SER A 21 -12.58 -9.81 22.81
CA SER A 21 -12.73 -11.16 23.34
C SER A 21 -13.22 -12.14 22.26
N ASN A 22 -14.25 -11.77 21.51
CA ASN A 22 -14.84 -12.59 20.47
C ASN A 22 -13.85 -12.85 19.32
N LEU A 23 -13.18 -11.81 18.83
CA LEU A 23 -12.19 -11.94 17.75
C LEU A 23 -11.00 -12.83 18.18
N VAL A 24 -10.49 -12.63 19.40
CA VAL A 24 -9.38 -13.42 19.95
C VAL A 24 -9.80 -14.89 20.14
N SER A 25 -11.01 -15.15 20.64
CA SER A 25 -11.52 -16.51 20.74
C SER A 25 -11.61 -17.17 19.38
N GLY A 26 -12.20 -16.51 18.38
CA GLY A 26 -12.31 -17.03 17.04
C GLY A 26 -10.94 -17.35 16.42
N ILE A 27 -9.90 -16.52 16.65
CA ILE A 27 -8.55 -16.81 16.18
C ILE A 27 -7.98 -18.06 16.86
N LYS A 28 -8.15 -18.20 18.18
CA LYS A 28 -7.70 -19.36 18.94
C LYS A 28 -8.40 -20.65 18.51
N ASP A 29 -9.67 -20.54 18.18
CA ASP A 29 -10.51 -21.64 17.66
C ASP A 29 -10.25 -21.93 16.16
N LYS A 30 -9.25 -21.25 15.56
CA LYS A 30 -8.85 -21.37 14.16
C LYS A 30 -9.96 -21.06 13.16
N VAL A 31 -10.88 -20.17 13.51
CA VAL A 31 -11.85 -19.60 12.57
C VAL A 31 -11.09 -18.84 11.50
N ARG A 32 -11.29 -19.21 10.24
CA ARG A 32 -10.52 -18.62 9.14
C ARG A 32 -10.94 -17.21 8.80
N TYR A 33 -12.21 -16.89 8.84
CA TYR A 33 -12.76 -15.59 8.47
C TYR A 33 -13.65 -15.05 9.57
N GLN A 34 -13.41 -13.81 9.99
CA GLN A 34 -14.21 -13.09 10.96
C GLN A 34 -14.52 -11.69 10.42
N ALA A 35 -15.67 -11.14 10.77
CA ALA A 35 -16.07 -9.79 10.38
C ALA A 35 -16.26 -8.92 11.63
N LEU A 36 -15.57 -7.76 11.66
CA LEU A 36 -15.78 -6.69 12.63
C LEU A 36 -16.57 -5.58 11.96
N GLU A 37 -17.84 -5.45 12.31
CA GLU A 37 -18.68 -4.32 11.92
C GLU A 37 -18.60 -3.23 12.98
N GLY A 38 -17.97 -2.12 12.64
CA GLY A 38 -17.82 -1.01 13.58
C GLY A 38 -18.15 0.33 12.94
N VAL A 39 -19.04 1.08 13.57
CA VAL A 39 -19.41 2.42 13.09
C VAL A 39 -18.20 3.34 13.01
N THR A 40 -18.28 4.38 12.20
CA THR A 40 -17.23 5.40 12.12
C THR A 40 -17.00 6.04 13.49
N GLY A 41 -15.74 6.10 13.94
CA GLY A 41 -15.40 6.67 15.26
C GLY A 41 -15.55 5.70 16.44
N SER A 42 -15.89 4.41 16.22
CA SER A 42 -15.96 3.42 17.29
C SER A 42 -14.59 2.95 17.80
N GLY A 43 -13.49 3.33 17.13
CA GLY A 43 -12.13 2.94 17.53
C GLY A 43 -11.72 1.54 17.04
N LYS A 44 -12.15 1.13 15.85
CA LYS A 44 -11.80 -0.17 15.23
C LYS A 44 -10.31 -0.45 15.25
N THR A 45 -9.47 0.52 14.89
CA THR A 45 -8.00 0.37 14.91
C THR A 45 -7.48 0.00 16.30
N PHE A 46 -8.02 0.61 17.36
CA PHE A 46 -7.63 0.30 18.73
C PHE A 46 -8.08 -1.10 19.15
N THR A 47 -9.29 -1.52 18.76
CA THR A 47 -9.78 -2.89 18.95
C THR A 47 -8.85 -3.90 18.30
N VAL A 48 -8.51 -3.68 17.02
CA VAL A 48 -7.57 -4.51 16.26
C VAL A 48 -6.19 -4.55 16.91
N ALA A 49 -5.67 -3.42 17.40
CA ALA A 49 -4.38 -3.36 18.10
C ALA A 49 -4.40 -4.23 19.38
N ASN A 50 -5.50 -4.24 20.13
CA ASN A 50 -5.67 -5.10 21.30
C ASN A 50 -5.76 -6.58 20.94
N VAL A 51 -6.38 -6.92 19.81
CA VAL A 51 -6.39 -8.30 19.26
C VAL A 51 -4.97 -8.73 18.93
N ILE A 52 -4.22 -7.93 18.16
CA ILE A 52 -2.82 -8.21 17.79
C ILE A 52 -1.95 -8.46 19.04
N LYS A 53 -2.08 -7.61 20.05
CA LYS A 53 -1.36 -7.78 21.32
C LYS A 53 -1.64 -9.15 21.96
N GLN A 54 -2.90 -9.61 21.94
CA GLN A 54 -3.30 -10.84 22.65
C GLN A 54 -2.93 -12.11 21.88
N ILE A 55 -2.96 -12.06 20.54
CA ILE A 55 -2.62 -13.23 19.71
C ILE A 55 -1.12 -13.39 19.48
N ASN A 56 -0.38 -12.28 19.50
CA ASN A 56 1.08 -12.25 19.34
C ASN A 56 1.59 -12.96 18.07
N GLN A 57 0.94 -12.69 16.93
CA GLN A 57 1.29 -13.23 15.61
C GLN A 57 1.69 -12.09 14.65
N PRO A 58 2.61 -12.34 13.69
CA PRO A 58 2.87 -11.39 12.61
C PRO A 58 1.56 -11.01 11.91
N THR A 59 1.39 -9.74 11.65
CA THR A 59 0.10 -9.23 11.14
C THR A 59 0.29 -8.39 9.88
N LEU A 60 -0.49 -8.70 8.84
CA LEU A 60 -0.62 -7.91 7.63
C LEU A 60 -1.92 -7.11 7.69
N VAL A 61 -1.81 -5.78 7.60
CA VAL A 61 -2.97 -4.87 7.53
C VAL A 61 -3.04 -4.31 6.11
N ILE A 62 -4.13 -4.60 5.39
CA ILE A 62 -4.32 -4.15 4.01
C ILE A 62 -5.35 -3.03 3.97
N ALA A 63 -4.96 -1.89 3.38
CA ALA A 63 -5.82 -0.76 3.10
C ALA A 63 -5.97 -0.53 1.59
N HIS A 64 -7.08 0.02 1.15
CA HIS A 64 -7.38 0.21 -0.28
C HIS A 64 -6.53 1.31 -0.94
N ASN A 65 -5.98 2.26 -0.20
CA ASN A 65 -5.14 3.34 -0.74
C ASN A 65 -3.95 3.71 0.16
N LYS A 66 -3.00 4.50 -0.39
CA LYS A 66 -1.79 4.94 0.32
C LYS A 66 -2.10 5.83 1.53
N THR A 67 -3.10 6.71 1.44
CA THR A 67 -3.44 7.67 2.49
C THR A 67 -3.97 6.97 3.74
N LEU A 68 -4.90 6.03 3.56
CA LEU A 68 -5.42 5.23 4.68
C LEU A 68 -4.32 4.33 5.26
N ALA A 69 -3.49 3.71 4.41
CA ALA A 69 -2.35 2.93 4.87
C ALA A 69 -1.37 3.77 5.70
N ALA A 70 -1.09 5.02 5.30
CA ALA A 70 -0.22 5.93 6.06
C ALA A 70 -0.84 6.31 7.43
N GLN A 71 -2.14 6.55 7.48
CA GLN A 71 -2.86 6.81 8.73
C GLN A 71 -2.76 5.60 9.67
N LEU A 72 -3.10 4.41 9.20
CA LEU A 72 -3.03 3.17 9.99
C LEU A 72 -1.59 2.89 10.46
N TYR A 73 -0.60 3.07 9.58
CA TYR A 73 0.81 2.93 9.95
C TYR A 73 1.19 3.83 11.12
N LYS A 74 0.79 5.12 11.07
CA LYS A 74 1.04 6.07 12.15
C LYS A 74 0.34 5.63 13.45
N GLU A 75 -0.94 5.25 13.39
CA GLU A 75 -1.70 4.79 14.54
C GLU A 75 -1.06 3.53 15.18
N PHE A 76 -0.73 2.51 14.37
CA PHE A 76 -0.07 1.31 14.88
C PHE A 76 1.33 1.58 15.45
N LYS A 77 2.08 2.50 14.87
CA LYS A 77 3.40 2.90 15.38
C LYS A 77 3.31 3.62 16.72
N GLU A 78 2.27 4.39 16.94
CA GLU A 78 1.96 5.01 18.23
C GLU A 78 1.54 3.96 19.29
N TYR A 79 0.75 2.94 18.88
CA TYR A 79 0.35 1.85 19.76
C TYR A 79 1.49 0.86 20.08
N PHE A 80 2.41 0.64 19.15
CA PHE A 80 3.47 -0.34 19.27
C PHE A 80 4.87 0.27 19.03
N PRO A 81 5.30 1.26 19.85
CA PRO A 81 6.54 2.00 19.61
C PRO A 81 7.82 1.15 19.76
N GLU A 82 7.75 0.00 20.45
CA GLU A 82 8.88 -0.91 20.70
C GLU A 82 8.90 -2.12 19.75
N ASN A 83 7.85 -2.30 18.95
CA ASN A 83 7.71 -3.40 18.02
C ASN A 83 7.99 -2.96 16.57
N LEU A 84 8.12 -3.92 15.67
CA LEU A 84 8.34 -3.63 14.25
C LEU A 84 7.00 -3.31 13.58
N VAL A 85 6.75 -2.04 13.35
CA VAL A 85 5.63 -1.58 12.53
C VAL A 85 6.20 -1.03 11.23
N GLU A 86 5.85 -1.66 10.13
CA GLU A 86 6.42 -1.45 8.80
C GLU A 86 5.36 -0.93 7.81
N TYR A 87 5.83 -0.22 6.78
CA TYR A 87 4.98 0.39 5.76
C TYR A 87 5.30 -0.14 4.37
N PHE A 88 4.30 -0.69 3.68
CA PHE A 88 4.49 -1.30 2.38
C PHE A 88 3.43 -0.86 1.37
N VAL A 89 3.72 0.21 0.62
CA VAL A 89 2.82 0.74 -0.42
C VAL A 89 3.54 0.83 -1.76
N SER A 90 2.86 1.25 -2.81
CA SER A 90 3.51 1.53 -4.09
C SER A 90 4.54 2.65 -3.92
N TYR A 91 5.77 2.40 -4.37
CA TYR A 91 6.91 3.32 -4.26
C TYR A 91 7.02 4.32 -5.42
N TYR A 92 5.99 4.35 -6.29
CA TYR A 92 5.93 5.35 -7.37
C TYR A 92 5.20 6.60 -6.89
N ASP A 93 5.83 7.79 -7.07
CA ASP A 93 5.15 9.07 -6.97
C ASP A 93 4.29 9.32 -8.20
N TYR A 94 4.84 8.96 -9.36
CA TYR A 94 4.15 8.93 -10.63
C TYR A 94 4.36 7.58 -11.32
N TYR A 95 3.32 7.04 -11.93
CA TYR A 95 3.39 5.78 -12.67
C TYR A 95 2.46 5.77 -13.87
N GLN A 96 3.03 5.78 -15.06
CA GLN A 96 2.35 5.51 -16.32
C GLN A 96 2.76 4.12 -16.82
N PRO A 97 1.86 3.13 -16.80
CA PRO A 97 2.19 1.81 -17.30
C PRO A 97 2.37 1.82 -18.82
N GLU A 98 3.29 0.99 -19.30
CA GLU A 98 3.43 0.70 -20.72
C GLU A 98 2.11 0.13 -21.28
N ALA A 99 1.60 0.67 -22.38
CA ALA A 99 0.37 0.21 -22.99
C ALA A 99 0.39 0.39 -24.53
N TYR A 100 -0.42 -0.40 -25.21
CA TYR A 100 -0.69 -0.21 -26.62
C TYR A 100 -2.21 -0.17 -26.86
N ILE A 101 -2.65 0.85 -27.61
CA ILE A 101 -4.05 1.05 -27.96
C ILE A 101 -4.21 0.75 -29.44
N PRO A 102 -4.73 -0.44 -29.82
CA PRO A 102 -4.79 -0.87 -31.23
C PRO A 102 -5.65 0.05 -32.08
N VAL A 103 -6.78 0.58 -31.55
CA VAL A 103 -7.73 1.42 -32.31
C VAL A 103 -7.06 2.69 -32.84
N THR A 104 -6.19 3.31 -32.06
CA THR A 104 -5.50 4.56 -32.42
C THR A 104 -4.07 4.31 -32.89
N ASN A 105 -3.60 3.05 -32.88
CA ASN A 105 -2.21 2.68 -33.16
C ASN A 105 -1.21 3.48 -32.30
N THR A 106 -1.56 3.69 -31.02
CA THR A 106 -0.77 4.51 -30.09
C THR A 106 -0.05 3.62 -29.11
N TYR A 107 1.28 3.72 -29.07
CA TYR A 107 2.11 3.12 -28.03
C TYR A 107 2.39 4.16 -26.95
N ILE A 108 2.11 3.80 -25.72
CA ILE A 108 2.37 4.58 -24.52
C ILE A 108 3.60 3.97 -23.85
N GLU A 109 4.67 4.72 -23.77
CA GLU A 109 5.88 4.28 -23.11
C GLU A 109 5.69 4.30 -21.59
N LYS A 110 6.38 3.37 -20.90
CA LYS A 110 6.40 3.35 -19.44
C LYS A 110 7.14 4.59 -18.93
N ASP A 111 6.48 5.35 -18.06
CA ASP A 111 7.07 6.48 -17.37
C ASP A 111 6.81 6.38 -15.86
N LEU A 112 7.83 6.64 -15.05
CA LEU A 112 7.73 6.50 -13.61
C LEU A 112 8.72 7.40 -12.86
N SER A 113 8.31 7.80 -11.66
CA SER A 113 9.17 8.44 -10.67
C SER A 113 9.14 7.60 -9.39
N ILE A 114 10.30 7.21 -8.91
CA ILE A 114 10.46 6.39 -7.69
C ILE A 114 10.68 7.31 -6.50
N ASN A 115 9.97 7.00 -5.41
CA ASN A 115 10.19 7.60 -4.11
C ASN A 115 11.16 6.73 -3.30
N GLU A 116 12.39 7.20 -3.13
CA GLU A 116 13.46 6.46 -2.44
C GLU A 116 13.12 6.17 -0.97
N GLU A 117 12.42 7.08 -0.28
CA GLU A 117 12.00 6.85 1.11
C GLU A 117 10.98 5.71 1.22
N ILE A 118 10.02 5.64 0.29
CA ILE A 118 9.05 4.53 0.27
C ILE A 118 9.74 3.22 -0.14
N GLU A 119 10.71 3.25 -1.06
CA GLU A 119 11.50 2.08 -1.41
C GLU A 119 12.27 1.54 -0.20
N LYS A 120 12.92 2.40 0.57
CA LYS A 120 13.57 2.06 1.84
C LYS A 120 12.60 1.40 2.82
N LEU A 121 11.39 1.96 3.00
CA LEU A 121 10.37 1.38 3.88
C LEU A 121 9.90 0.00 3.41
N ARG A 122 9.80 -0.23 2.11
CA ARG A 122 9.47 -1.56 1.56
C ARG A 122 10.58 -2.58 1.83
N LEU A 123 11.84 -2.20 1.65
CA LEU A 123 12.99 -3.03 2.00
C LEU A 123 13.04 -3.31 3.51
N SER A 124 12.72 -2.32 4.36
CA SER A 124 12.59 -2.51 5.80
C SER A 124 11.54 -3.56 6.13
N ALA A 125 10.36 -3.50 5.51
CA ALA A 125 9.27 -4.45 5.75
C ALA A 125 9.68 -5.90 5.39
N THR A 126 10.28 -6.12 4.22
CA THR A 126 10.75 -7.45 3.81
C THR A 126 11.86 -7.98 4.72
N THR A 127 12.78 -7.11 5.11
CA THR A 127 13.87 -7.44 6.05
C THR A 127 13.34 -7.82 7.43
N SER A 128 12.38 -7.04 7.96
CA SER A 128 11.75 -7.29 9.26
C SER A 128 11.03 -8.64 9.29
N LEU A 129 10.29 -9.00 8.24
CA LEU A 129 9.63 -10.29 8.12
C LEU A 129 10.63 -11.47 8.10
N LEU A 130 11.77 -11.31 7.43
CA LEU A 130 12.80 -12.37 7.34
C LEU A 130 13.74 -12.42 8.55
N SER A 131 13.66 -11.45 9.47
CA SER A 131 14.51 -11.38 10.66
C SER A 131 14.23 -12.48 11.70
N GLY A 132 13.13 -13.22 11.54
CA GLY A 132 12.66 -14.24 12.48
C GLY A 132 11.93 -13.68 13.71
N ARG A 133 11.72 -12.36 13.79
CA ARG A 133 10.87 -11.74 14.82
C ARG A 133 9.40 -12.03 14.49
N LYS A 134 8.59 -12.23 15.55
CA LYS A 134 7.15 -12.48 15.42
C LYS A 134 6.30 -11.24 15.71
N ASP A 135 6.89 -10.22 16.30
CA ASP A 135 6.25 -8.97 16.66
C ASP A 135 6.33 -7.93 15.53
N VAL A 136 5.88 -8.34 14.34
CA VAL A 136 5.92 -7.53 13.11
C VAL A 136 4.50 -7.22 12.64
N ILE A 137 4.19 -5.95 12.45
CA ILE A 137 2.98 -5.48 11.78
C ILE A 137 3.40 -4.82 10.46
N VAL A 138 2.87 -5.27 9.34
CA VAL A 138 3.07 -4.61 8.05
C VAL A 138 1.77 -3.97 7.61
N VAL A 139 1.75 -2.65 7.51
CA VAL A 139 0.61 -1.91 6.95
C VAL A 139 0.86 -1.69 5.45
N ALA A 140 0.01 -2.26 4.62
CA ALA A 140 0.18 -2.27 3.18
C ALA A 140 -1.03 -1.69 2.44
N SER A 141 -0.78 -1.15 1.25
CA SER A 141 -1.86 -0.96 0.28
C SER A 141 -2.02 -2.22 -0.59
N VAL A 142 -3.04 -2.26 -1.43
CA VAL A 142 -3.26 -3.37 -2.39
C VAL A 142 -2.06 -3.63 -3.32
N SER A 143 -1.07 -2.74 -3.36
CA SER A 143 0.18 -2.95 -4.09
C SER A 143 1.02 -4.11 -3.56
N CYS A 144 0.75 -4.61 -2.36
CA CYS A 144 1.40 -5.80 -1.78
C CYS A 144 1.13 -7.10 -2.56
N LEU A 145 0.15 -7.08 -3.46
CA LEU A 145 -0.24 -8.22 -4.30
C LEU A 145 0.53 -8.29 -5.63
N TYR A 146 1.31 -7.27 -5.95
CA TYR A 146 2.21 -7.30 -7.11
C TYR A 146 3.48 -8.08 -6.81
N GLY A 147 4.09 -8.59 -7.90
CA GLY A 147 5.34 -9.32 -7.83
C GLY A 147 6.49 -8.52 -7.22
N ILE A 148 7.20 -9.16 -6.31
CA ILE A 148 8.48 -8.72 -5.74
C ILE A 148 9.48 -9.88 -5.82
N GLY A 149 10.70 -9.67 -5.37
CA GLY A 149 11.74 -10.71 -5.40
C GLY A 149 11.37 -11.97 -4.61
N ASN A 150 12.03 -13.09 -4.94
CA ASN A 150 11.86 -14.36 -4.25
C ASN A 150 12.40 -14.29 -2.81
N PRO A 151 11.59 -14.54 -1.77
CA PRO A 151 12.06 -14.48 -0.37
C PRO A 151 13.17 -15.48 -0.05
N ILE A 152 13.22 -16.63 -0.74
CA ILE A 152 14.26 -17.65 -0.54
C ILE A 152 15.61 -17.13 -1.02
N ASP A 153 15.65 -16.51 -2.20
CA ASP A 153 16.88 -15.97 -2.77
C ASP A 153 17.33 -14.73 -2.00
N TYR A 154 16.40 -13.87 -1.58
CA TYR A 154 16.68 -12.72 -0.74
C TYR A 154 17.33 -13.15 0.60
N LYS A 155 16.79 -14.20 1.23
CA LYS A 155 17.36 -14.77 2.47
C LYS A 155 18.72 -15.44 2.24
N LYS A 156 18.93 -16.16 1.13
CA LYS A 156 20.24 -16.77 0.80
C LYS A 156 21.33 -15.75 0.58
N ASN A 157 20.99 -14.59 0.02
CA ASN A 157 21.93 -13.51 -0.24
C ASN A 157 22.17 -12.61 0.98
N THR A 158 21.55 -12.92 2.14
CA THR A 158 21.81 -12.23 3.41
C THR A 158 23.20 -12.62 3.94
N ILE A 159 24.00 -11.63 4.31
CA ILE A 159 25.35 -11.80 4.81
C ILE A 159 25.31 -11.71 6.34
N ASN A 160 25.50 -12.83 7.02
CA ASN A 160 25.60 -12.88 8.46
C ASN A 160 27.07 -12.75 8.85
N ILE A 161 27.39 -11.81 9.73
CA ILE A 161 28.73 -11.50 10.22
C ILE A 161 28.69 -11.42 11.75
N ASP A 162 29.63 -12.05 12.39
CA ASP A 162 29.90 -11.91 13.83
C ASP A 162 31.42 -11.72 14.08
N LEU A 163 31.81 -11.30 15.26
CA LEU A 163 33.19 -11.06 15.63
C LEU A 163 34.10 -12.29 15.52
N ASN A 164 33.54 -13.51 15.45
CA ASN A 164 34.26 -14.76 15.27
C ASN A 164 34.31 -15.23 13.81
N THR A 165 33.68 -14.48 12.90
CA THR A 165 33.64 -14.83 11.49
C THR A 165 35.02 -14.65 10.85
N LYS A 166 35.63 -15.78 10.44
CA LYS A 166 36.86 -15.77 9.66
C LYS A 166 36.53 -15.57 8.18
N ILE A 167 36.67 -14.36 7.71
CA ILE A 167 36.39 -13.99 6.32
C ILE A 167 37.40 -12.93 5.87
N SER A 168 38.03 -13.17 4.73
CA SER A 168 38.92 -12.15 4.17
C SER A 168 38.13 -10.94 3.68
N ARG A 169 38.72 -9.75 3.77
CA ARG A 169 38.13 -8.50 3.25
C ARG A 169 37.66 -8.62 1.81
N THR A 170 38.46 -9.26 0.94
CA THR A 170 38.12 -9.48 -0.47
C THR A 170 36.90 -10.38 -0.62
N SER A 171 36.76 -11.41 0.22
CA SER A 171 35.62 -12.30 0.19
C SER A 171 34.33 -11.58 0.66
N LEU A 172 34.43 -10.75 1.69
CA LEU A 172 33.30 -9.93 2.14
C LEU A 172 32.85 -8.93 1.07
N LEU A 173 33.79 -8.25 0.40
CA LEU A 173 33.48 -7.33 -0.69
C LEU A 173 32.78 -8.02 -1.85
N LYS A 174 33.20 -9.24 -2.23
CA LYS A 174 32.51 -10.04 -3.25
C LYS A 174 31.06 -10.37 -2.83
N LYS A 175 30.86 -10.77 -1.58
CA LYS A 175 29.50 -11.05 -1.06
C LYS A 175 28.64 -9.78 -1.06
N LEU A 176 29.15 -8.63 -0.64
CA LEU A 176 28.44 -7.36 -0.65
C LEU A 176 28.06 -6.94 -2.08
N SER A 177 28.99 -7.07 -3.03
CA SER A 177 28.70 -6.81 -4.46
C SER A 177 27.63 -7.76 -5.01
N SER A 178 27.68 -9.06 -4.68
CA SER A 178 26.65 -10.03 -5.05
C SER A 178 25.28 -9.73 -4.40
N SER A 179 25.27 -9.04 -3.26
CA SER A 179 24.08 -8.54 -2.59
C SER A 179 23.68 -7.12 -3.05
N LEU A 180 24.19 -6.69 -4.21
CA LEU A 180 23.88 -5.44 -4.92
C LEU A 180 24.31 -4.15 -4.21
N TYR A 181 25.29 -4.22 -3.29
CA TYR A 181 25.94 -3.02 -2.76
C TYR A 181 26.97 -2.49 -3.77
N SER A 182 26.86 -1.21 -4.12
CA SER A 182 27.78 -0.55 -5.06
C SER A 182 28.92 0.15 -4.34
N ARG A 183 30.13 0.10 -4.92
CA ARG A 183 31.28 0.79 -4.33
C ARG A 183 31.24 2.27 -4.68
N SER A 184 31.32 3.13 -3.65
CA SER A 184 31.45 4.57 -3.79
C SER A 184 32.76 5.07 -3.18
N THR A 185 33.36 6.09 -3.79
CA THR A 185 34.56 6.76 -3.29
C THR A 185 34.26 8.13 -2.66
N SER A 186 33.11 8.72 -2.96
CA SER A 186 32.74 10.07 -2.53
C SER A 186 31.64 10.05 -1.49
N ASP A 187 30.47 9.57 -1.85
CA ASP A 187 29.26 9.63 -1.02
C ASP A 187 28.81 8.24 -0.58
N LEU A 188 28.37 8.12 0.67
CA LEU A 188 27.90 6.87 1.25
C LEU A 188 26.38 6.89 1.38
N SER A 189 25.69 7.02 0.24
CA SER A 189 24.24 6.92 0.16
C SER A 189 23.75 5.48 0.41
N PRO A 190 22.45 5.26 0.74
CA PRO A 190 21.89 3.93 0.96
C PRO A 190 22.19 2.95 -0.19
N GLY A 191 22.56 1.71 0.13
CA GLY A 191 22.96 0.70 -0.87
C GLY A 191 24.41 0.81 -1.35
N ASN A 192 25.19 1.76 -0.82
CA ASN A 192 26.60 1.91 -1.16
C ASN A 192 27.53 1.39 -0.06
N LEU A 193 28.74 1.04 -0.48
CA LEU A 193 29.83 0.70 0.43
C LEU A 193 31.07 1.53 0.12
N ARG A 194 31.87 1.81 1.14
CA ARG A 194 33.16 2.49 1.05
C ARG A 194 34.24 1.68 1.73
N VAL A 195 35.40 1.62 1.11
CA VAL A 195 36.58 0.91 1.63
C VAL A 195 37.70 1.90 1.88
N THR A 196 38.19 2.00 3.12
CA THR A 196 39.27 2.88 3.51
C THR A 196 40.26 2.08 4.33
N GLY A 197 41.39 1.64 3.75
CA GLY A 197 42.35 0.76 4.41
C GLY A 197 41.72 -0.58 4.81
N ASP A 198 41.71 -0.89 6.08
CA ASP A 198 41.15 -2.11 6.65
C ASP A 198 39.71 -1.93 7.15
N VAL A 199 39.08 -0.82 6.81
CA VAL A 199 37.68 -0.50 7.19
C VAL A 199 36.78 -0.60 6.00
N ILE A 200 35.63 -1.27 6.18
CA ILE A 200 34.51 -1.30 5.25
C ILE A 200 33.31 -0.64 5.91
N ASP A 201 32.83 0.46 5.33
CA ASP A 201 31.58 1.11 5.68
C ASP A 201 30.50 0.67 4.70
N VAL A 202 29.38 0.13 5.21
CA VAL A 202 28.22 -0.31 4.41
C VAL A 202 27.01 0.51 4.82
N SER A 203 26.47 1.33 3.91
CA SER A 203 25.23 2.06 4.12
C SER A 203 24.04 1.17 3.78
N LEU A 204 23.23 0.82 4.77
CA LEU A 204 22.10 -0.08 4.57
C LEU A 204 20.99 0.61 3.76
N SER A 205 20.41 -0.10 2.79
CA SER A 205 19.33 0.40 1.95
C SER A 205 17.95 0.40 2.63
N TYR A 206 17.81 -0.30 3.76
CA TYR A 206 16.56 -0.52 4.48
C TYR A 206 16.51 0.14 5.87
N ARG A 207 17.61 0.79 6.30
CA ARG A 207 17.72 1.49 7.61
C ARG A 207 18.64 2.69 7.49
N ASP A 208 18.36 3.74 8.25
CA ASP A 208 19.21 4.94 8.31
C ASP A 208 20.45 4.71 9.18
N CYS A 209 21.29 3.76 8.78
CA CYS A 209 22.53 3.46 9.48
C CYS A 209 23.64 2.97 8.54
N ILE A 210 24.87 3.19 8.99
CA ILE A 210 26.08 2.64 8.38
C ILE A 210 26.61 1.54 9.30
N ILE A 211 26.97 0.41 8.71
CA ILE A 211 27.70 -0.65 9.40
C ILE A 211 29.17 -0.48 9.06
N ARG A 212 29.97 -0.19 10.08
CA ARG A 212 31.41 -0.12 9.98
C ARG A 212 32.05 -1.42 10.46
N ILE A 213 32.79 -2.08 9.58
CA ILE A 213 33.48 -3.33 9.85
C ILE A 213 34.99 -3.07 9.82
N ASN A 214 35.63 -3.21 10.95
CA ASN A 214 37.07 -3.05 11.08
C ASN A 214 37.75 -4.42 10.99
N PHE A 215 38.76 -4.53 10.13
CA PHE A 215 39.53 -5.75 9.93
C PHE A 215 40.92 -5.64 10.58
N PHE A 216 41.37 -6.76 11.11
CA PHE A 216 42.79 -6.98 11.43
C PHE A 216 43.27 -8.22 10.66
N GLY A 217 43.93 -8.00 9.54
CA GLY A 217 44.22 -9.07 8.57
C GLY A 217 42.96 -9.69 7.97
N ASP A 218 42.73 -10.97 8.20
CA ASP A 218 41.55 -11.72 7.75
C ASP A 218 40.52 -11.98 8.87
N GLU A 219 40.65 -11.27 10.00
CA GLU A 219 39.72 -11.37 11.12
C GLU A 219 38.97 -10.03 11.32
N ILE A 220 37.73 -10.12 11.76
CA ILE A 220 36.91 -8.95 12.08
C ILE A 220 37.23 -8.54 13.52
N GLU A 221 37.81 -7.34 13.69
CA GLU A 221 38.18 -6.78 15.01
C GLU A 221 36.97 -6.14 15.70
N SER A 222 36.16 -5.40 14.97
CA SER A 222 34.93 -4.80 15.52
C SER A 222 33.88 -4.55 14.46
N ILE A 223 32.62 -4.52 14.90
CA ILE A 223 31.46 -4.15 14.11
C ILE A 223 30.77 -3.01 14.85
N ASP A 224 30.64 -1.87 14.18
CA ASP A 224 30.03 -0.66 14.74
C ASP A 224 28.81 -0.25 13.92
N GLU A 225 27.66 -0.06 14.57
CA GLU A 225 26.45 0.50 13.98
C GLU A 225 26.42 2.01 14.22
N ILE A 226 26.34 2.81 13.14
CA ILE A 226 26.36 4.28 13.17
C ILE A 226 25.02 4.78 12.65
N LEU A 227 24.19 5.31 13.55
CA LEU A 227 22.87 5.87 13.20
C LEU A 227 22.97 7.28 12.66
N TYR A 228 22.25 7.59 11.57
CA TYR A 228 22.22 8.94 10.99
C TYR A 228 21.45 9.94 11.86
N SER A 229 20.39 9.49 12.58
CA SER A 229 19.42 10.36 13.25
C SER A 229 19.85 10.89 14.62
N GLU A 230 20.83 10.28 15.29
CA GLU A 230 21.23 10.64 16.66
C GLU A 230 22.68 11.12 16.74
N ASN A 231 23.03 12.24 16.12
CA ASN A 231 24.38 12.83 16.18
C ASN A 231 25.52 11.81 15.95
N LYS A 232 25.33 10.86 15.04
CA LYS A 232 26.25 9.76 14.72
C LYS A 232 26.60 8.89 15.94
N LYS A 233 25.61 8.56 16.77
CA LYS A 233 25.82 7.65 17.90
C LYS A 233 26.32 6.30 17.38
N MET A 234 27.50 5.90 17.83
CA MET A 234 28.15 4.66 17.45
C MET A 234 27.88 3.61 18.52
N GLN A 235 27.31 2.47 18.11
CA GLN A 235 27.05 1.34 18.99
C GLN A 235 27.84 0.12 18.51
N LYS A 236 28.62 -0.51 19.39
CA LYS A 236 29.26 -1.79 19.07
C LYS A 236 28.25 -2.92 19.11
N VAL A 237 28.33 -3.79 18.12
CA VAL A 237 27.50 -4.99 18.03
C VAL A 237 28.38 -6.22 17.81
N ASP A 238 27.98 -7.35 18.39
CA ASP A 238 28.77 -8.59 18.29
C ASP A 238 28.43 -9.35 16.98
N SER A 239 27.27 -9.11 16.40
CA SER A 239 26.81 -9.73 15.16
C SER A 239 25.85 -8.84 14.40
N ILE A 240 25.83 -8.97 13.08
CA ILE A 240 24.91 -8.25 12.18
C ILE A 240 24.53 -9.11 10.99
N SER A 241 23.26 -8.98 10.53
CA SER A 241 22.78 -9.51 9.26
C SER A 241 22.62 -8.37 8.28
N ILE A 242 23.37 -8.40 7.18
CA ILE A 242 23.28 -7.42 6.09
C ILE A 242 22.44 -8.06 4.98
N TYR A 243 21.27 -7.51 4.74
CA TYR A 243 20.35 -7.95 3.69
C TYR A 243 20.70 -7.30 2.35
N PRO A 244 20.30 -7.89 1.22
CA PRO A 244 20.55 -7.32 -0.10
C PRO A 244 20.04 -5.88 -0.25
N ALA A 245 20.77 -5.08 -1.01
CA ALA A 245 20.45 -3.67 -1.23
C ALA A 245 19.18 -3.45 -2.07
N ASN A 246 18.70 -4.47 -2.78
CA ASN A 246 17.49 -4.43 -3.60
C ASN A 246 16.71 -5.74 -3.48
N MET A 247 15.36 -5.68 -3.59
CA MET A 247 14.49 -6.86 -3.51
C MET A 247 14.69 -7.86 -4.67
N PHE A 248 15.17 -7.40 -5.81
CA PHE A 248 15.43 -8.22 -7.00
C PHE A 248 16.89 -8.68 -7.08
N SER A 249 17.46 -9.13 -5.97
CA SER A 249 18.81 -9.68 -5.92
C SER A 249 18.87 -11.04 -6.63
N THR A 250 19.51 -11.10 -7.79
CA THR A 250 19.66 -12.31 -8.60
C THR A 250 21.13 -12.66 -8.75
N GLN A 251 21.46 -13.95 -8.62
CA GLN A 251 22.83 -14.41 -8.85
C GLN A 251 23.19 -14.31 -10.34
N GLU A 252 24.45 -13.96 -10.65
CA GLU A 252 24.95 -13.84 -12.03
C GLU A 252 24.67 -15.12 -12.88
N SER A 253 24.84 -16.29 -12.27
CA SER A 253 24.55 -17.57 -12.90
C SER A 253 23.07 -17.76 -13.26
N ALA A 254 22.15 -17.25 -12.43
CA ALA A 254 20.72 -17.29 -12.68
C ALA A 254 20.34 -16.30 -13.79
N LEU A 255 20.96 -15.12 -13.83
CA LEU A 255 20.75 -14.15 -14.91
C LEU A 255 21.19 -14.71 -16.28
N GLN A 256 22.36 -15.37 -16.35
CA GLN A 256 22.84 -16.01 -17.59
C GLN A 256 21.89 -17.12 -18.08
N LYS A 257 21.36 -17.92 -17.15
CA LYS A 257 20.34 -18.92 -17.48
C LYS A 257 19.06 -18.26 -18.00
N ALA A 258 18.59 -17.22 -17.32
CA ALA A 258 17.41 -16.46 -17.73
C ALA A 258 17.57 -15.89 -19.15
N ILE A 259 18.73 -15.29 -19.47
CA ILE A 259 19.03 -14.77 -20.82
C ILE A 259 18.93 -15.87 -21.87
N THR A 260 19.45 -17.06 -21.59
CA THR A 260 19.38 -18.20 -22.53
C THR A 260 17.91 -18.61 -22.76
N GLU A 261 17.10 -18.68 -21.73
CA GLU A 261 15.67 -19.02 -21.85
C GLU A 261 14.89 -17.93 -22.60
N ILE A 262 15.19 -16.64 -22.35
CA ILE A 262 14.60 -15.51 -23.07
C ILE A 262 14.90 -15.60 -24.57
N GLN A 263 16.15 -15.92 -24.94
CA GLN A 263 16.55 -16.09 -26.36
C GLN A 263 15.80 -17.24 -27.05
N LEU A 264 15.61 -18.36 -26.34
CA LEU A 264 14.87 -19.50 -26.89
C LEU A 264 13.39 -19.14 -27.10
N ASP A 265 12.73 -18.47 -26.14
CA ASP A 265 11.34 -18.08 -26.26
C ASP A 265 11.15 -16.95 -27.30
N LEU A 266 12.11 -16.03 -27.42
CA LEU A 266 12.15 -15.04 -28.50
C LEU A 266 12.15 -15.72 -29.87
N GLY A 267 13.03 -16.71 -30.08
CA GLY A 267 13.09 -17.46 -31.34
C GLY A 267 11.75 -18.10 -31.68
N LYS A 268 11.10 -18.76 -30.74
CA LYS A 268 9.77 -19.37 -30.92
C LYS A 268 8.71 -18.34 -31.28
N GLN A 269 8.65 -17.21 -30.55
CA GLN A 269 7.63 -16.19 -30.75
C GLN A 269 7.80 -15.45 -32.08
N VAL A 270 9.03 -15.16 -32.47
CA VAL A 270 9.35 -14.56 -33.78
C VAL A 270 8.98 -15.50 -34.94
N ALA A 271 9.25 -16.80 -34.80
CA ALA A 271 8.83 -17.80 -35.78
C ALA A 271 7.30 -17.86 -35.91
N PHE A 272 6.59 -17.90 -34.79
CA PHE A 272 5.12 -17.85 -34.74
C PHE A 272 4.55 -16.61 -35.44
N PHE A 273 5.06 -15.40 -35.14
CA PHE A 273 4.59 -14.18 -35.79
C PHE A 273 4.82 -14.19 -37.31
N LYS A 274 5.95 -14.72 -37.77
CA LYS A 274 6.23 -14.87 -39.23
C LYS A 274 5.26 -15.86 -39.90
N GLU A 275 4.97 -16.97 -39.23
CA GLU A 275 4.04 -17.99 -39.73
C GLU A 275 2.61 -17.44 -39.90
N VAL A 276 2.14 -16.61 -38.95
CA VAL A 276 0.82 -15.96 -39.03
C VAL A 276 0.82 -14.65 -39.83
N GLY A 277 1.91 -14.30 -40.49
CA GLY A 277 2.02 -13.13 -41.37
C GLY A 277 2.21 -11.78 -40.63
N LYS A 278 2.45 -11.78 -39.31
CA LYS A 278 2.71 -10.60 -38.47
C LYS A 278 4.21 -10.21 -38.51
N ASN A 279 4.70 -9.83 -39.70
CA ASN A 279 6.13 -9.55 -39.88
C ASN A 279 6.63 -8.30 -39.13
N LEU A 280 5.78 -7.29 -38.99
CA LEU A 280 6.12 -6.06 -38.27
C LEU A 280 6.27 -6.34 -36.76
N GLU A 281 5.35 -7.11 -36.19
CA GLU A 281 5.38 -7.55 -34.79
C GLU A 281 6.61 -8.43 -34.53
N ALA A 282 6.93 -9.36 -35.46
CA ALA A 282 8.13 -10.20 -35.38
C ALA A 282 9.41 -9.35 -35.31
N LYS A 283 9.51 -8.33 -36.18
CA LYS A 283 10.68 -7.44 -36.22
C LYS A 283 10.79 -6.62 -34.94
N ARG A 284 9.69 -5.99 -34.53
CA ARG A 284 9.62 -5.16 -33.30
C ARG A 284 10.02 -5.94 -32.04
N LEU A 285 9.42 -7.13 -31.87
CA LEU A 285 9.74 -7.99 -30.73
C LEU A 285 11.21 -8.39 -30.70
N ASN A 286 11.75 -8.77 -31.87
CA ASN A 286 13.14 -9.19 -31.98
C ASN A 286 14.11 -8.05 -31.62
N GLU A 287 13.93 -6.87 -32.21
CA GLU A 287 14.78 -5.71 -31.95
C GLU A 287 14.74 -5.28 -30.48
N ARG A 288 13.55 -5.20 -29.90
CA ARG A 288 13.36 -4.79 -28.49
C ARG A 288 13.98 -5.80 -27.54
N THR A 289 13.69 -7.09 -27.72
CA THR A 289 14.17 -8.12 -26.78
C THR A 289 15.68 -8.30 -26.87
N LEU A 290 16.28 -8.20 -28.06
CA LEU A 290 17.74 -8.24 -28.19
C LEU A 290 18.42 -7.07 -27.52
N PHE A 291 17.87 -5.86 -27.64
CA PHE A 291 18.34 -4.69 -26.90
C PHE A 291 18.23 -4.88 -25.38
N ASP A 292 17.09 -5.38 -24.88
CA ASP A 292 16.91 -5.66 -23.46
C ASP A 292 17.93 -6.71 -22.95
N ILE A 293 18.26 -7.74 -23.77
CA ILE A 293 19.28 -8.76 -23.45
C ILE A 293 20.67 -8.13 -23.37
N GLU A 294 21.04 -7.29 -24.34
CA GLU A 294 22.33 -6.58 -24.34
C GLU A 294 22.50 -5.74 -23.08
N MET A 295 21.47 -4.98 -22.70
CA MET A 295 21.46 -4.19 -21.47
C MET A 295 21.61 -5.07 -20.21
N MET A 296 20.93 -6.23 -20.17
CA MET A 296 21.07 -7.17 -19.05
C MET A 296 22.46 -7.78 -18.97
N GLN A 297 23.13 -8.04 -20.10
CA GLN A 297 24.48 -8.58 -20.14
C GLN A 297 25.54 -7.56 -19.68
N GLU A 298 25.40 -6.32 -20.14
CA GLU A 298 26.40 -5.26 -19.86
C GLU A 298 26.20 -4.60 -18.49
N LEU A 299 24.95 -4.35 -18.09
CA LEU A 299 24.61 -3.59 -16.89
C LEU A 299 23.97 -4.43 -15.78
N GLY A 300 23.62 -5.69 -16.07
CA GLY A 300 22.84 -6.52 -15.14
C GLY A 300 21.36 -6.12 -15.04
N TYR A 301 20.90 -5.14 -15.83
CA TYR A 301 19.56 -4.55 -15.75
C TYR A 301 19.10 -4.04 -17.13
N CYS A 302 17.77 -4.03 -17.35
CA CYS A 302 17.17 -3.34 -18.49
C CYS A 302 15.86 -2.63 -18.08
N SER A 303 15.43 -1.65 -18.87
CA SER A 303 14.12 -0.99 -18.65
C SER A 303 12.98 -2.00 -18.87
N GLY A 304 12.14 -2.20 -17.86
CA GLY A 304 11.07 -3.19 -17.91
C GLY A 304 11.52 -4.62 -17.60
N ILE A 305 12.63 -4.78 -16.85
CA ILE A 305 13.17 -6.10 -16.43
C ILE A 305 12.12 -6.98 -15.75
N GLU A 306 11.11 -6.38 -15.13
CA GLU A 306 9.99 -7.09 -14.50
C GLU A 306 9.21 -7.96 -15.50
N ASN A 307 9.20 -7.64 -16.80
CA ASN A 307 8.57 -8.47 -17.83
C ASN A 307 9.29 -9.80 -18.06
N TYR A 308 10.51 -9.90 -17.55
CA TYR A 308 11.36 -11.10 -17.59
C TYR A 308 11.46 -11.80 -16.23
N SER A 309 10.71 -11.34 -15.21
CA SER A 309 10.78 -11.86 -13.84
C SER A 309 10.60 -13.38 -13.75
N ARG A 310 9.74 -13.97 -14.58
CA ARG A 310 9.54 -15.42 -14.62
C ARG A 310 10.84 -16.19 -14.86
N TYR A 311 11.66 -15.75 -15.82
CA TYR A 311 12.94 -16.41 -16.13
C TYR A 311 13.97 -16.18 -15.02
N ILE A 312 13.98 -14.98 -14.45
CA ILE A 312 14.88 -14.60 -13.36
C ILE A 312 14.60 -15.41 -12.10
N ASP A 313 13.32 -15.60 -11.78
CA ASP A 313 12.85 -16.40 -10.64
C ASP A 313 12.88 -17.90 -10.91
N GLY A 314 13.12 -18.35 -12.16
CA GLY A 314 13.06 -19.75 -12.56
C GLY A 314 11.67 -20.38 -12.44
N ARG A 315 10.60 -19.57 -12.60
CA ARG A 315 9.21 -20.01 -12.48
C ARG A 315 8.69 -20.61 -13.79
N GLU A 316 7.83 -21.61 -13.67
CA GLU A 316 7.10 -22.17 -14.79
C GLU A 316 6.09 -21.16 -15.38
N PRO A 317 5.82 -21.19 -16.71
CA PRO A 317 4.81 -20.34 -17.33
C PRO A 317 3.44 -20.43 -16.65
N GLY A 318 2.78 -19.28 -16.44
CA GLY A 318 1.46 -19.19 -15.83
C GLY A 318 1.45 -19.24 -14.30
N THR A 319 2.58 -19.53 -13.66
CA THR A 319 2.65 -19.51 -12.18
C THR A 319 2.61 -18.10 -11.64
N ARG A 320 2.05 -17.93 -10.44
CA ARG A 320 1.99 -16.62 -9.79
C ARG A 320 3.37 -16.09 -9.41
N PRO A 321 3.59 -14.77 -9.42
CA PRO A 321 4.80 -14.19 -8.86
C PRO A 321 4.82 -14.29 -7.34
N PHE A 322 6.02 -14.19 -6.76
CA PHE A 322 6.17 -13.97 -5.33
C PHE A 322 5.71 -12.55 -4.98
N CYS A 323 4.99 -12.39 -3.88
CA CYS A 323 4.50 -11.11 -3.38
C CYS A 323 4.84 -10.93 -1.91
N LEU A 324 4.42 -9.82 -1.30
CA LEU A 324 4.70 -9.56 0.12
C LEU A 324 4.21 -10.67 1.05
N ILE A 325 3.09 -11.32 0.73
CA ILE A 325 2.51 -12.40 1.55
C ILE A 325 3.46 -13.59 1.67
N ASP A 326 4.27 -13.86 0.64
CA ASP A 326 5.26 -14.96 0.65
C ASP A 326 6.43 -14.74 1.63
N TYR A 327 6.59 -13.53 2.16
CA TYR A 327 7.59 -13.21 3.19
C TYR A 327 7.09 -13.46 4.61
N PHE A 328 5.76 -13.62 4.78
CA PHE A 328 5.16 -13.94 6.08
C PHE A 328 5.37 -15.42 6.44
N PRO A 329 5.44 -15.75 7.72
CA PRO A 329 5.34 -17.15 8.16
C PRO A 329 3.91 -17.66 7.97
N ASP A 330 3.72 -19.00 7.99
CA ASP A 330 2.41 -19.61 7.78
C ASP A 330 1.36 -19.20 8.82
N ASP A 331 1.77 -18.84 10.04
CA ASP A 331 0.92 -18.49 11.18
C ASP A 331 0.70 -16.97 11.33
N PHE A 332 0.45 -16.25 10.24
CA PHE A 332 0.17 -14.81 10.29
C PHE A 332 -1.33 -14.48 10.28
N LEU A 333 -1.67 -13.30 10.79
CA LEU A 333 -3.02 -12.73 10.71
C LEU A 333 -3.10 -11.70 9.59
N THR A 334 -4.16 -11.74 8.79
CA THR A 334 -4.51 -10.66 7.85
C THR A 334 -5.69 -9.85 8.37
N ILE A 335 -5.54 -8.53 8.32
CA ILE A 335 -6.60 -7.58 8.60
C ILE A 335 -6.87 -6.79 7.33
N ILE A 336 -8.10 -6.83 6.85
CA ILE A 336 -8.51 -6.10 5.64
C ILE A 336 -9.36 -4.93 6.10
N ASP A 337 -8.75 -3.74 6.11
CA ASP A 337 -9.45 -2.52 6.51
C ASP A 337 -10.29 -1.97 5.37
N GLU A 338 -11.46 -1.38 5.72
CA GLU A 338 -12.50 -0.98 4.77
C GLU A 338 -12.75 -2.07 3.71
N SER A 339 -12.96 -3.31 4.19
CA SER A 339 -12.97 -4.54 3.38
C SER A 339 -13.96 -4.48 2.22
N HIS A 340 -15.11 -3.83 2.42
CA HIS A 340 -16.15 -3.62 1.40
C HIS A 340 -15.66 -2.83 0.16
N VAL A 341 -14.53 -2.13 0.25
CA VAL A 341 -13.84 -1.42 -0.84
C VAL A 341 -12.57 -2.15 -1.25
N THR A 342 -11.78 -2.57 -0.27
CA THR A 342 -10.48 -3.22 -0.49
C THR A 342 -10.61 -4.52 -1.29
N LEU A 343 -11.60 -5.36 -0.97
CA LEU A 343 -11.79 -6.65 -1.66
C LEU A 343 -12.23 -6.51 -3.12
N PRO A 344 -13.23 -5.66 -3.49
CA PRO A 344 -13.54 -5.39 -4.89
C PRO A 344 -12.34 -4.85 -5.67
N GLN A 345 -11.50 -4.01 -5.07
CA GLN A 345 -10.30 -3.50 -5.71
C GLN A 345 -9.28 -4.62 -5.97
N ILE A 346 -9.01 -5.50 -4.99
CA ILE A 346 -8.15 -6.68 -5.16
C ILE A 346 -8.65 -7.53 -6.33
N ARG A 347 -9.96 -7.77 -6.42
CA ARG A 347 -10.58 -8.57 -7.48
C ARG A 347 -10.41 -7.95 -8.87
N ALA A 348 -10.49 -6.62 -8.97
CA ALA A 348 -10.40 -5.90 -10.25
C ALA A 348 -8.96 -5.78 -10.80
N MET A 349 -7.93 -5.83 -9.94
CA MET A 349 -6.54 -5.53 -10.33
C MET A 349 -6.01 -6.45 -11.43
N TYR A 350 -6.25 -7.76 -11.31
CA TYR A 350 -5.75 -8.75 -12.27
C TYR A 350 -6.31 -8.52 -13.68
N GLY A 351 -7.63 -8.30 -13.80
CA GLY A 351 -8.29 -8.12 -15.10
C GLY A 351 -7.76 -6.91 -15.88
N GLY A 352 -7.56 -5.79 -15.20
CA GLY A 352 -7.03 -4.57 -15.81
C GLY A 352 -5.58 -4.72 -16.30
N ASP A 353 -4.72 -5.34 -15.50
CA ASP A 353 -3.32 -5.59 -15.87
C ASP A 353 -3.22 -6.57 -17.04
N ARG A 354 -3.99 -7.65 -17.00
CA ARG A 354 -4.03 -8.67 -18.04
C ARG A 354 -4.42 -8.10 -19.41
N SER A 355 -5.54 -7.39 -19.50
CA SER A 355 -6.03 -6.81 -20.76
C SER A 355 -5.01 -5.88 -21.41
N ARG A 356 -4.32 -5.07 -20.62
CA ARG A 356 -3.24 -4.20 -21.10
C ARG A 356 -2.06 -5.00 -21.67
N LYS A 357 -1.63 -6.06 -21.01
CA LYS A 357 -0.49 -6.89 -21.42
C LYS A 357 -0.80 -7.79 -22.60
N GLU A 358 -2.04 -8.28 -22.71
CA GLU A 358 -2.48 -9.03 -23.89
C GLU A 358 -2.21 -8.23 -25.18
N ASN A 359 -2.57 -6.93 -25.20
CA ASN A 359 -2.26 -6.07 -26.34
C ASN A 359 -0.76 -5.93 -26.59
N LEU A 360 0.06 -5.75 -25.55
CA LEU A 360 1.51 -5.64 -25.71
C LEU A 360 2.15 -6.90 -26.31
N VAL A 361 1.67 -8.08 -25.90
CA VAL A 361 2.14 -9.36 -26.42
C VAL A 361 1.61 -9.60 -27.84
N GLU A 362 0.34 -9.39 -28.10
CA GLU A 362 -0.28 -9.65 -29.41
C GLU A 362 0.31 -8.79 -30.52
N TYR A 363 0.70 -7.55 -30.21
CA TYR A 363 1.28 -6.61 -31.17
C TYR A 363 2.82 -6.54 -31.13
N GLY A 364 3.47 -7.52 -30.51
CA GLY A 364 4.93 -7.70 -30.55
C GLY A 364 5.75 -6.66 -29.78
N PHE A 365 5.19 -6.04 -28.77
CA PHE A 365 5.95 -5.14 -27.85
C PHE A 365 6.64 -5.90 -26.73
N ARG A 366 6.07 -7.03 -26.28
CA ARG A 366 6.61 -7.85 -25.20
C ARG A 366 6.47 -9.34 -25.51
N LEU A 367 7.36 -10.15 -24.90
CA LEU A 367 7.25 -11.60 -24.89
C LEU A 367 6.02 -12.06 -24.08
N PRO A 368 5.48 -13.27 -24.35
CA PRO A 368 4.41 -13.86 -23.55
C PRO A 368 4.69 -13.91 -22.03
N SER A 369 5.97 -14.00 -21.64
CA SER A 369 6.40 -13.96 -20.24
C SER A 369 5.97 -12.70 -19.48
N ALA A 370 5.72 -11.59 -20.17
CA ALA A 370 5.21 -10.37 -19.57
C ALA A 370 3.86 -10.58 -18.88
N MET A 371 3.06 -11.57 -19.32
CA MET A 371 1.79 -11.97 -18.71
C MET A 371 1.98 -12.58 -17.31
N ASP A 372 3.16 -13.13 -17.00
CA ASP A 372 3.47 -13.77 -15.72
C ASP A 372 3.98 -12.78 -14.67
N ASN A 373 4.28 -11.53 -15.05
CA ASN A 373 4.50 -10.41 -14.14
C ASN A 373 3.17 -9.71 -13.88
N ARG A 374 2.40 -10.18 -12.95
CA ARG A 374 1.01 -9.77 -12.70
C ARG A 374 0.70 -9.68 -11.21
N PRO A 375 -0.34 -8.93 -10.81
CA PRO A 375 -0.86 -9.10 -9.46
C PRO A 375 -1.46 -10.51 -9.28
N LEU A 376 -1.62 -10.92 -8.05
CA LEU A 376 -2.34 -12.15 -7.73
C LEU A 376 -3.75 -12.10 -8.30
N THR A 377 -4.27 -13.26 -8.72
CA THR A 377 -5.72 -13.41 -8.88
C THR A 377 -6.41 -13.40 -7.51
N PHE A 378 -7.71 -13.18 -7.50
CA PHE A 378 -8.44 -13.16 -6.22
C PHE A 378 -8.39 -14.51 -5.50
N GLU A 379 -8.47 -15.61 -6.25
CA GLU A 379 -8.38 -16.98 -5.74
C GLU A 379 -6.97 -17.29 -5.17
N GLU A 380 -5.92 -16.82 -5.84
CA GLU A 380 -4.55 -16.94 -5.33
C GLU A 380 -4.37 -16.15 -4.03
N PHE A 381 -4.92 -14.93 -3.98
CA PHE A 381 -4.94 -14.12 -2.76
C PHE A 381 -5.65 -14.84 -1.62
N GLU A 382 -6.86 -15.36 -1.86
CA GLU A 382 -7.59 -16.13 -0.83
C GLU A 382 -6.80 -17.37 -0.38
N GLY A 383 -6.18 -18.09 -1.32
CA GLY A 383 -5.42 -19.30 -1.03
C GLY A 383 -4.21 -19.08 -0.12
N LEU A 384 -3.60 -17.90 -0.19
CA LEU A 384 -2.44 -17.52 0.62
C LEU A 384 -2.81 -17.06 2.04
N GLN A 385 -4.08 -16.79 2.31
CA GLN A 385 -4.51 -16.30 3.63
C GLN A 385 -4.60 -17.44 4.63
N ASN A 386 -4.10 -17.22 5.85
CA ASN A 386 -4.30 -18.12 6.98
C ASN A 386 -5.61 -17.74 7.71
N GLN A 387 -5.59 -16.71 8.56
CA GLN A 387 -6.76 -16.17 9.24
C GLN A 387 -6.98 -14.72 8.86
N VAL A 388 -8.23 -14.32 8.67
CA VAL A 388 -8.59 -12.98 8.17
C VAL A 388 -9.64 -12.34 9.06
N ILE A 389 -9.42 -11.09 9.44
CA ILE A 389 -10.44 -10.22 10.01
C ILE A 389 -10.81 -9.16 8.97
N PHE A 390 -12.05 -9.16 8.52
CA PHE A 390 -12.63 -8.09 7.73
C PHE A 390 -13.07 -6.97 8.65
N VAL A 391 -12.59 -5.75 8.41
CA VAL A 391 -12.95 -4.58 9.21
C VAL A 391 -13.73 -3.60 8.32
N SER A 392 -14.95 -3.26 8.71
CA SER A 392 -15.80 -2.36 7.95
C SER A 392 -16.86 -1.71 8.82
N ALA A 393 -17.33 -0.52 8.43
CA ALA A 393 -18.56 0.04 8.97
C ALA A 393 -19.81 -0.48 8.24
N THR A 394 -19.63 -1.05 7.05
CA THR A 394 -20.71 -1.52 6.18
C THR A 394 -20.26 -2.76 5.42
N PRO A 395 -20.13 -3.92 6.06
CA PRO A 395 -19.71 -5.16 5.42
C PRO A 395 -20.56 -5.48 4.18
N SER A 396 -19.97 -6.11 3.18
CA SER A 396 -20.66 -6.56 1.97
C SER A 396 -21.05 -8.04 2.06
N ASP A 397 -21.80 -8.50 1.09
CA ASP A 397 -22.29 -9.88 1.04
C ASP A 397 -21.13 -10.91 1.02
N TYR A 398 -19.97 -10.52 0.48
CA TYR A 398 -18.80 -11.39 0.47
C TYR A 398 -18.27 -11.65 1.89
N GLU A 399 -18.07 -10.59 2.69
CA GLU A 399 -17.60 -10.72 4.07
C GLU A 399 -18.60 -11.49 4.93
N LEU A 400 -19.91 -11.19 4.76
CA LEU A 400 -20.99 -11.87 5.47
C LEU A 400 -21.03 -13.38 5.15
N ASN A 401 -20.91 -13.73 3.87
CA ASN A 401 -20.88 -15.13 3.45
C ASN A 401 -19.64 -15.87 3.96
N LYS A 402 -18.47 -15.23 3.94
CA LYS A 402 -17.21 -15.85 4.40
C LYS A 402 -17.18 -16.03 5.93
N SER A 403 -17.77 -15.11 6.69
CA SER A 403 -17.92 -15.22 8.15
C SER A 403 -19.16 -16.03 8.58
N GLU A 404 -19.82 -16.73 7.64
CA GLU A 404 -21.02 -17.53 7.90
C GLU A 404 -22.16 -16.74 8.56
N GLY A 405 -22.20 -15.43 8.30
CA GLY A 405 -23.16 -14.50 8.91
C GLY A 405 -22.85 -14.10 10.35
N ILE A 406 -21.72 -14.57 10.90
CA ILE A 406 -21.29 -14.19 12.25
C ILE A 406 -20.50 -12.89 12.16
N ILE A 407 -21.05 -11.84 12.80
CA ILE A 407 -20.47 -10.51 12.84
C ILE A 407 -20.17 -10.15 14.30
N VAL A 408 -18.98 -9.63 14.52
CA VAL A 408 -18.62 -8.98 15.78
C VAL A 408 -18.96 -7.48 15.64
N GLU A 409 -19.95 -7.04 16.40
CA GLU A 409 -20.45 -5.66 16.33
C GLU A 409 -19.69 -4.74 17.28
N GLN A 410 -19.45 -3.51 16.84
CA GLN A 410 -18.86 -2.42 17.62
C GLN A 410 -19.58 -1.12 17.27
N ILE A 411 -20.75 -0.92 17.87
CA ILE A 411 -21.70 0.16 17.56
C ILE A 411 -21.48 1.36 18.47
N ILE A 412 -21.14 1.12 19.73
CA ILE A 412 -20.96 2.18 20.73
C ILE A 412 -19.63 2.90 20.51
N ARG A 413 -19.67 4.22 20.32
CA ARG A 413 -18.46 5.05 20.28
C ARG A 413 -17.93 5.29 21.68
N PRO A 414 -16.64 5.07 21.94
CA PRO A 414 -16.02 5.36 23.25
C PRO A 414 -16.16 6.82 23.69
N THR A 415 -16.34 7.73 22.74
CA THR A 415 -16.56 9.16 22.99
C THR A 415 -17.97 9.50 23.50
N GLY A 416 -18.91 8.54 23.45
CA GLY A 416 -20.32 8.77 23.74
C GLY A 416 -21.10 9.58 22.70
N LEU A 417 -20.46 9.88 21.55
CA LEU A 417 -21.12 10.62 20.48
C LEU A 417 -22.14 9.73 19.77
N LEU A 418 -23.34 10.29 19.59
CA LEU A 418 -24.42 9.65 18.84
C LEU A 418 -24.17 9.73 17.32
N ASP A 419 -24.96 8.98 16.55
CA ASP A 419 -25.02 9.17 15.10
C ASP A 419 -25.54 10.57 14.76
N PRO A 420 -25.06 11.16 13.63
CA PRO A 420 -25.57 12.45 13.18
C PRO A 420 -27.08 12.40 12.95
N GLU A 421 -27.77 13.46 13.36
CA GLU A 421 -29.18 13.63 13.02
C GLU A 421 -29.34 13.72 11.50
N ILE A 422 -30.26 12.92 10.93
CA ILE A 422 -30.52 12.91 9.50
C ILE A 422 -31.81 13.68 9.21
N GLU A 423 -31.69 14.72 8.41
CA GLU A 423 -32.84 15.48 7.93
C GLU A 423 -32.96 15.31 6.41
N ILE A 424 -34.17 15.05 5.97
CA ILE A 424 -34.47 14.89 4.55
C ILE A 424 -35.34 16.06 4.11
N ARG A 425 -34.93 16.75 3.03
CA ARG A 425 -35.60 17.95 2.53
C ARG A 425 -35.82 17.86 1.03
N SER A 426 -36.75 18.70 0.54
CA SER A 426 -37.01 18.83 -0.90
C SER A 426 -35.80 19.42 -1.65
N THR A 427 -35.66 19.03 -2.91
CA THR A 427 -34.71 19.67 -3.84
C THR A 427 -35.22 21.01 -4.39
N GLU A 428 -36.50 21.40 -4.14
CA GLU A 428 -36.98 22.71 -4.50
C GLU A 428 -36.21 23.79 -3.72
N ASN A 429 -35.62 24.75 -4.43
CA ASN A 429 -34.77 25.82 -3.88
C ASN A 429 -33.56 25.27 -3.11
N GLN A 430 -33.03 24.09 -3.49
CA GLN A 430 -31.92 23.40 -2.76
C GLN A 430 -30.71 24.29 -2.53
N ILE A 431 -30.36 25.20 -3.45
CA ILE A 431 -29.19 26.07 -3.33
C ILE A 431 -29.39 27.13 -2.23
N ASP A 432 -30.59 27.70 -2.11
CA ASP A 432 -30.91 28.66 -1.07
C ASP A 432 -30.93 27.99 0.32
N ASP A 433 -31.45 26.75 0.38
CA ASP A 433 -31.47 25.96 1.60
C ASP A 433 -30.05 25.58 2.04
N VAL A 434 -29.21 25.14 1.09
CA VAL A 434 -27.79 24.88 1.35
C VAL A 434 -27.09 26.13 1.87
N LEU A 435 -27.28 27.28 1.24
CA LEU A 435 -26.64 28.53 1.65
C LEU A 435 -27.06 28.92 3.09
N ASN A 436 -28.34 28.80 3.40
CA ASN A 436 -28.88 29.10 4.72
C ASN A 436 -28.25 28.22 5.82
N GLU A 437 -28.13 26.92 5.59
CA GLU A 437 -27.52 25.99 6.55
C GLU A 437 -26.00 26.20 6.66
N VAL A 438 -25.33 26.42 5.54
CA VAL A 438 -23.89 26.73 5.52
C VAL A 438 -23.59 27.98 6.35
N GLN A 439 -24.35 29.06 6.19
CA GLN A 439 -24.14 30.30 6.96
C GLN A 439 -24.27 30.06 8.47
N LYS A 440 -25.27 29.29 8.93
CA LYS A 440 -25.43 28.93 10.34
C LYS A 440 -24.24 28.18 10.92
N ILE A 441 -23.60 27.32 10.13
CA ILE A 441 -22.43 26.52 10.56
C ILE A 441 -21.16 27.37 10.54
N VAL A 442 -20.99 28.21 9.52
CA VAL A 442 -19.83 29.13 9.41
C VAL A 442 -19.83 30.12 10.58
N GLU A 443 -20.98 30.64 10.99
CA GLU A 443 -21.08 31.50 12.19
C GLU A 443 -20.59 30.82 13.46
N LYS A 444 -20.77 29.48 13.56
CA LYS A 444 -20.26 28.65 14.68
C LYS A 444 -18.79 28.29 14.54
N LYS A 445 -18.11 28.69 13.44
CA LYS A 445 -16.74 28.31 13.08
C LYS A 445 -16.52 26.80 12.90
N GLU A 446 -17.56 26.08 12.55
CA GLU A 446 -17.53 24.66 12.19
C GLU A 446 -17.42 24.51 10.68
N ARG A 447 -17.23 23.26 10.18
CA ARG A 447 -16.99 22.98 8.78
C ARG A 447 -18.14 22.20 8.15
N VAL A 448 -18.31 22.38 6.85
CA VAL A 448 -19.37 21.74 6.06
C VAL A 448 -18.77 20.92 4.94
N LEU A 449 -19.28 19.69 4.76
CA LEU A 449 -19.02 18.88 3.57
C LEU A 449 -20.28 18.83 2.70
N ILE A 450 -20.13 19.07 1.40
CA ILE A 450 -21.23 18.98 0.42
C ILE A 450 -20.86 17.95 -0.64
N THR A 451 -21.73 16.98 -0.90
CA THR A 451 -21.52 16.02 -1.98
C THR A 451 -22.44 16.31 -3.17
N THR A 452 -21.84 16.31 -4.36
CA THR A 452 -22.53 16.52 -5.64
C THR A 452 -22.45 15.27 -6.52
N LEU A 453 -23.24 15.22 -7.60
CA LEU A 453 -23.24 14.11 -8.56
C LEU A 453 -22.07 14.16 -9.55
N THR A 454 -21.69 15.37 -9.97
CA THR A 454 -20.72 15.57 -11.03
C THR A 454 -19.65 16.59 -10.64
N LYS A 455 -18.47 16.49 -11.28
CA LYS A 455 -17.38 17.45 -11.13
C LYS A 455 -17.84 18.88 -11.46
N LYS A 456 -18.55 19.04 -12.57
CA LYS A 456 -19.08 20.34 -13.01
C LYS A 456 -19.98 20.97 -11.96
N MET A 457 -20.90 20.19 -11.35
CA MET A 457 -21.75 20.69 -10.26
C MET A 457 -20.92 21.15 -9.06
N ALA A 458 -19.83 20.43 -8.71
CA ALA A 458 -18.96 20.82 -7.61
C ALA A 458 -18.27 22.16 -7.88
N GLU A 459 -17.72 22.33 -9.08
CA GLU A 459 -17.03 23.56 -9.49
C GLU A 459 -18.00 24.76 -9.56
N GLU A 460 -19.20 24.57 -10.14
CA GLU A 460 -20.25 25.60 -10.23
C GLU A 460 -20.74 26.01 -8.84
N LEU A 461 -20.95 25.06 -7.93
CA LEU A 461 -21.39 25.34 -6.58
C LEU A 461 -20.32 26.12 -5.80
N VAL A 462 -19.06 25.73 -5.88
CA VAL A 462 -17.96 26.48 -5.25
C VAL A 462 -17.83 27.88 -5.82
N SER A 463 -17.97 28.03 -7.15
CA SER A 463 -17.97 29.37 -7.78
C SER A 463 -19.13 30.23 -7.27
N PHE A 464 -20.31 29.66 -7.06
CA PHE A 464 -21.45 30.37 -6.48
C PHE A 464 -21.21 30.75 -5.02
N LEU A 465 -20.78 29.79 -4.17
CA LEU A 465 -20.53 30.03 -2.74
C LEU A 465 -19.49 31.13 -2.52
N ASN A 466 -18.42 31.13 -3.31
CA ASN A 466 -17.39 32.16 -3.23
C ASN A 466 -17.91 33.56 -3.65
N LYS A 467 -18.83 33.65 -4.62
CA LYS A 467 -19.48 34.91 -5.00
C LYS A 467 -20.34 35.50 -3.89
N VAL A 468 -20.92 34.66 -3.03
CA VAL A 468 -21.70 35.10 -1.88
C VAL A 468 -20.88 35.17 -0.57
N ASN A 469 -19.54 35.26 -0.69
CA ASN A 469 -18.57 35.39 0.39
C ASN A 469 -18.48 34.20 1.36
N VAL A 470 -18.87 33.00 0.92
CA VAL A 470 -18.62 31.75 1.65
C VAL A 470 -17.34 31.12 1.13
N LYS A 471 -16.29 31.07 1.96
CA LYS A 471 -15.01 30.47 1.59
C LYS A 471 -15.16 28.97 1.34
N SER A 472 -15.01 28.54 0.10
CA SER A 472 -15.21 27.17 -0.32
C SER A 472 -14.15 26.69 -1.31
N LYS A 473 -13.83 25.39 -1.23
CA LYS A 473 -13.01 24.67 -2.21
C LYS A 473 -13.72 23.40 -2.66
N TYR A 474 -13.33 22.89 -3.83
CA TYR A 474 -13.83 21.59 -4.31
C TYR A 474 -12.71 20.56 -4.34
N ILE A 475 -13.12 19.28 -4.35
CA ILE A 475 -12.23 18.14 -4.49
C ILE A 475 -12.88 17.08 -5.41
N HIS A 476 -12.15 16.64 -6.44
CA HIS A 476 -12.56 15.57 -7.34
C HIS A 476 -11.37 14.76 -7.86
N SER A 477 -11.59 13.77 -8.73
CA SER A 477 -10.59 12.80 -9.19
C SER A 477 -9.41 13.41 -9.95
N ASP A 478 -9.54 14.63 -10.50
CA ASP A 478 -8.52 15.26 -11.33
C ASP A 478 -7.52 16.10 -10.50
N ILE A 479 -7.81 16.28 -9.19
CA ILE A 479 -6.91 16.93 -8.24
C ILE A 479 -5.87 15.91 -7.82
N ASP A 480 -4.60 16.30 -7.90
CA ASP A 480 -3.50 15.41 -7.54
C ASP A 480 -3.45 15.10 -6.02
N THR A 481 -2.65 14.10 -5.66
CA THR A 481 -2.60 13.60 -4.28
C THR A 481 -2.03 14.64 -3.30
N ILE A 482 -1.07 15.45 -3.73
CA ILE A 482 -0.43 16.47 -2.88
C ILE A 482 -1.39 17.61 -2.62
N GLU A 483 -1.98 18.16 -3.67
CA GLU A 483 -2.98 19.23 -3.59
C GLU A 483 -4.18 18.80 -2.74
N ARG A 484 -4.60 17.53 -2.87
CA ARG A 484 -5.66 16.97 -2.02
C ARG A 484 -5.34 17.02 -0.54
N VAL A 485 -4.11 16.67 -0.14
CA VAL A 485 -3.67 16.73 1.25
C VAL A 485 -3.62 18.18 1.74
N GLU A 486 -3.17 19.10 0.92
CA GLU A 486 -3.15 20.54 1.23
C GLU A 486 -4.56 21.07 1.47
N ILE A 487 -5.51 20.80 0.56
CA ILE A 487 -6.92 21.20 0.71
C ILE A 487 -7.51 20.68 2.03
N LEU A 488 -7.25 19.44 2.41
CA LEU A 488 -7.75 18.87 3.65
C LEU A 488 -7.12 19.54 4.89
N ASN A 489 -5.83 19.84 4.84
CA ASN A 489 -5.15 20.56 5.92
C ASN A 489 -5.69 22.00 6.07
N GLU A 490 -5.91 22.68 4.96
CA GLU A 490 -6.51 24.02 4.94
C GLU A 490 -7.93 24.04 5.53
N LEU A 491 -8.75 23.00 5.26
CA LEU A 491 -10.06 22.85 5.88
C LEU A 491 -9.93 22.71 7.42
N ARG A 492 -9.00 21.89 7.89
CA ARG A 492 -8.74 21.67 9.31
C ARG A 492 -8.33 22.95 10.05
N ILE A 493 -7.39 23.71 9.47
CA ILE A 493 -6.93 24.96 10.08
C ILE A 493 -7.91 26.12 9.89
N GLY A 494 -8.97 25.93 9.09
CA GLY A 494 -10.02 26.92 8.87
C GLY A 494 -9.66 28.02 7.86
N ALA A 495 -8.81 27.71 6.90
CA ALA A 495 -8.54 28.63 5.79
C ALA A 495 -9.78 28.83 4.91
N PHE A 496 -10.66 27.83 4.84
CA PHE A 496 -11.98 27.89 4.23
C PHE A 496 -12.98 27.04 5.03
N ASP A 497 -14.29 27.20 4.77
CA ASP A 497 -15.35 26.67 5.61
C ASP A 497 -16.12 25.51 5.00
N VAL A 498 -16.19 25.46 3.67
CA VAL A 498 -17.00 24.48 2.92
C VAL A 498 -16.14 23.69 1.95
N LEU A 499 -16.16 22.37 2.06
CA LEU A 499 -15.55 21.49 1.08
C LEU A 499 -16.64 20.80 0.25
N VAL A 500 -16.60 21.01 -1.06
CA VAL A 500 -17.52 20.39 -2.03
C VAL A 500 -16.81 19.25 -2.74
N GLY A 501 -17.42 18.08 -2.81
CA GLY A 501 -16.79 16.93 -3.46
C GLY A 501 -17.73 16.02 -4.20
N VAL A 502 -17.18 15.28 -5.17
CA VAL A 502 -17.88 14.22 -5.87
C VAL A 502 -17.40 12.89 -5.29
N ASN A 503 -18.16 12.29 -4.38
CA ASN A 503 -17.92 10.94 -3.85
C ASN A 503 -16.55 10.65 -3.18
N LEU A 504 -15.58 11.56 -3.25
CA LEU A 504 -14.23 11.40 -2.68
C LEU A 504 -14.16 11.63 -1.17
N LEU A 505 -15.28 11.99 -0.57
CA LEU A 505 -15.39 12.27 0.87
C LEU A 505 -15.71 11.02 1.71
N ARG A 506 -15.62 9.81 1.12
CA ARG A 506 -16.10 8.58 1.74
C ARG A 506 -15.10 7.93 2.67
N GLU A 507 -13.82 7.92 2.33
CA GLU A 507 -12.83 7.03 2.92
C GLU A 507 -11.56 7.76 3.34
N GLY A 508 -11.01 7.37 4.49
CA GLY A 508 -9.72 7.85 4.97
C GLY A 508 -9.68 9.32 5.41
N LEU A 509 -10.83 10.00 5.54
CA LEU A 509 -10.88 11.36 6.06
C LEU A 509 -11.34 11.38 7.50
N ASP A 510 -10.48 11.82 8.38
CA ASP A 510 -10.82 12.12 9.77
C ASP A 510 -10.91 13.64 9.94
N LEU A 511 -12.13 14.16 10.00
CA LEU A 511 -12.42 15.60 10.05
C LEU A 511 -13.38 15.89 11.22
N PRO A 512 -12.88 15.92 12.47
CA PRO A 512 -13.72 16.19 13.65
C PRO A 512 -14.31 17.61 13.65
N GLU A 513 -13.78 18.51 12.82
CA GLU A 513 -14.25 19.89 12.66
C GLU A 513 -15.56 19.97 11.85
N VAL A 514 -15.90 18.89 11.13
CA VAL A 514 -17.11 18.83 10.29
C VAL A 514 -18.33 18.51 11.14
N SER A 515 -19.26 19.46 11.21
CA SER A 515 -20.55 19.28 11.91
C SER A 515 -21.71 19.07 10.95
N LEU A 516 -21.60 19.50 9.69
CA LEU A 516 -22.68 19.36 8.73
C LEU A 516 -22.22 18.64 7.45
N VAL A 517 -22.98 17.64 7.05
CA VAL A 517 -22.85 16.96 5.75
C VAL A 517 -24.11 17.21 4.94
N ILE A 518 -23.98 17.72 3.73
CA ILE A 518 -25.11 17.93 2.80
C ILE A 518 -24.92 17.03 1.58
N ILE A 519 -25.98 16.28 1.25
CA ILE A 519 -25.99 15.37 0.10
C ILE A 519 -27.03 15.89 -0.90
N LEU A 520 -26.54 16.46 -2.00
CA LEU A 520 -27.42 16.95 -3.08
C LEU A 520 -27.94 15.78 -3.92
N ASP A 521 -29.19 15.86 -4.39
CA ASP A 521 -29.82 14.84 -5.25
C ASP A 521 -29.66 13.42 -4.67
N ALA A 522 -29.98 13.23 -3.41
CA ALA A 522 -29.73 11.97 -2.67
C ALA A 522 -30.55 10.78 -3.23
N ASP A 523 -31.62 11.03 -3.96
CA ASP A 523 -32.50 10.06 -4.63
C ASP A 523 -31.93 9.49 -5.94
N LYS A 524 -30.92 10.13 -6.52
CA LYS A 524 -30.32 9.66 -7.77
C LYS A 524 -29.35 8.54 -7.49
N GLU A 525 -29.79 7.31 -7.72
CA GLU A 525 -28.95 6.12 -7.62
C GLU A 525 -27.84 6.11 -8.69
N GLY A 526 -26.68 5.59 -8.33
CA GLY A 526 -25.54 5.42 -9.22
C GLY A 526 -24.43 4.62 -8.56
N PHE A 527 -23.42 4.24 -9.33
CA PHE A 527 -22.28 3.43 -8.85
C PHE A 527 -21.64 3.99 -7.57
N LEU A 528 -21.77 5.29 -7.35
CA LEU A 528 -21.19 5.99 -6.22
C LEU A 528 -22.23 6.48 -5.19
N ARG A 529 -23.50 6.09 -5.30
CA ARG A 529 -24.61 6.47 -4.41
C ARG A 529 -25.49 5.27 -4.05
N SER A 530 -24.88 4.31 -3.37
CA SER A 530 -25.57 3.22 -2.71
C SER A 530 -25.90 3.58 -1.26
N LYS A 531 -26.78 2.81 -0.61
CA LYS A 531 -27.05 2.90 0.83
C LYS A 531 -25.74 2.95 1.65
N ARG A 532 -24.77 2.10 1.33
CA ARG A 532 -23.47 2.04 2.00
C ARG A 532 -22.71 3.36 1.88
N SER A 533 -22.67 3.93 0.68
CA SER A 533 -21.95 5.19 0.46
C SER A 533 -22.59 6.39 1.15
N LEU A 534 -23.93 6.40 1.26
CA LEU A 534 -24.64 7.43 2.02
C LEU A 534 -24.32 7.32 3.51
N ILE A 535 -24.38 6.13 4.10
CA ILE A 535 -24.02 5.88 5.51
C ILE A 535 -22.58 6.36 5.80
N GLN A 536 -21.63 6.06 4.92
CA GLN A 536 -20.24 6.49 5.10
C GLN A 536 -20.07 8.01 4.99
N THR A 537 -20.77 8.63 4.06
CA THR A 537 -20.73 10.09 3.89
C THR A 537 -21.34 10.80 5.11
N ILE A 538 -22.48 10.34 5.61
CA ILE A 538 -23.12 10.82 6.84
C ILE A 538 -22.18 10.63 8.03
N GLY A 539 -21.50 9.50 8.11
CA GLY A 539 -20.53 9.18 9.16
C GLY A 539 -19.35 10.17 9.28
N ARG A 540 -19.13 11.06 8.29
CA ARG A 540 -18.12 12.13 8.41
C ARG A 540 -18.47 13.17 9.47
N ALA A 541 -19.76 13.41 9.73
CA ALA A 541 -20.20 14.28 10.80
C ALA A 541 -20.29 13.57 12.18
N ALA A 542 -20.10 12.25 12.24
CA ALA A 542 -20.27 11.46 13.48
C ALA A 542 -19.20 11.70 14.55
N ARG A 543 -18.16 12.47 14.27
CA ARG A 543 -17.12 12.84 15.23
C ARG A 543 -17.32 14.22 15.84
N ASN A 544 -18.34 14.94 15.43
CA ASN A 544 -18.72 16.23 15.99
C ASN A 544 -19.96 16.07 16.86
N ILE A 545 -19.97 16.73 18.02
CA ILE A 545 -21.12 16.69 18.95
C ILE A 545 -22.38 17.30 18.33
N ASN A 546 -22.22 18.25 17.41
CA ASN A 546 -23.29 18.90 16.65
C ASN A 546 -23.52 18.23 15.28
N GLY A 547 -23.07 16.98 15.12
CA GLY A 547 -23.09 16.28 13.84
C GLY A 547 -24.49 16.17 13.26
N LYS A 548 -24.68 16.69 12.04
CA LYS A 548 -25.94 16.66 11.28
C LYS A 548 -25.69 16.30 9.82
N ALA A 549 -26.66 15.58 9.22
CA ALA A 549 -26.66 15.29 7.80
C ALA A 549 -27.98 15.75 7.17
N ILE A 550 -27.90 16.46 6.06
CA ILE A 550 -29.06 16.89 5.28
C ILE A 550 -29.03 16.18 3.93
N MET A 551 -30.08 15.46 3.60
CA MET A 551 -30.27 14.78 2.32
C MET A 551 -31.31 15.53 1.52
N LEU A 552 -30.93 16.08 0.38
CA LEU A 552 -31.84 16.75 -0.55
C LEU A 552 -32.32 15.76 -1.59
N SER A 553 -33.63 15.52 -1.65
CA SER A 553 -34.25 14.43 -2.42
C SER A 553 -35.64 14.82 -2.93
N LEU A 554 -36.02 14.29 -4.11
CA LEU A 554 -37.37 14.48 -4.69
C LEU A 554 -38.38 13.42 -4.23
N ILE A 555 -37.95 12.23 -3.88
CA ILE A 555 -38.81 11.02 -3.87
C ILE A 555 -39.46 10.76 -2.51
N HIS A 556 -38.78 11.04 -1.39
CA HIS A 556 -39.20 10.53 -0.08
C HIS A 556 -40.32 11.32 0.59
N ILE A 557 -40.67 12.40 0.00
CA ILE A 557 -41.74 13.26 0.50
C ILE A 557 -43.11 12.70 0.12
#